data_767b5f4bb11c3fbfb8ee99828e1f5750
#
_entry.id   767b5f4bb11c3fbfb8ee99828e1f5750
#
_cell.length_a   1.000
_cell.length_b   1.000
_cell.length_c   1.000
_cell.angle_alpha   90.00
_cell.angle_beta   90.00
_cell.angle_gamma   90.00
#
_symmetry.space_group_name_H-M   'P 1'
#
loop_
_entity.id
_entity.type
_entity.pdbx_description
1 polymer ?
#
loop_
_entity_poly.entity_id
_entity_poly.type
_entity_poly.pdbx_seq_one_letter_code
_entity_poly.pdbx_strand_id
1 'polypeptide(L)'
;MTVHIDAYGNASLKEGPAGFSLEGSRLTLSDEPIRLSFAKADERGNALDGALFSVSGVFADGQGHLLNEGQATTLEGLDVSALSALHFVQGQTYALEETQAPTGYELISGSLRFVVGADGKVSLDGSGVSNGSYAVSADGVAITAVDEPIEAQVTKVSSADGTALAGATFTLSPADGKNADGQPNHFADASAVGALELVTGEDGVAHIPAATLAAGNAYVLVETAAPAGYVLAEGSFAFTVAPDGTLVAGEGSKAYELLCDGQVGVRVSDDPLPEPEAPAEPQAPGVVPGSSGAAPFTGDATSSAMACLMLAGGLALVASGLRRRRRRG
;
A
#
# COMPACT_ATOMS: atom_id res chain seq x y z
N MET A 1 -3.45 29.54 -43.47
CA MET A 1 -4.75 29.37 -44.17
C MET A 1 -4.85 30.36 -45.30
N THR A 2 -5.19 29.91 -46.49
CA THR A 2 -5.35 30.80 -47.66
C THR A 2 -6.73 30.57 -48.28
N VAL A 3 -7.55 31.59 -48.27
CA VAL A 3 -8.82 31.63 -48.98
C VAL A 3 -8.59 32.29 -50.35
N HIS A 4 -8.91 31.58 -51.41
CA HIS A 4 -8.85 32.10 -52.76
C HIS A 4 -10.26 32.53 -53.20
N ILE A 5 -10.36 33.73 -53.71
CA ILE A 5 -11.61 34.25 -54.30
C ILE A 5 -11.41 34.37 -55.81
N ASP A 6 -12.25 33.74 -56.60
CA ASP A 6 -12.19 33.82 -58.05
C ASP A 6 -12.79 35.12 -58.63
N ALA A 7 -12.67 35.31 -59.91
CA ALA A 7 -13.17 36.51 -60.59
C ALA A 7 -14.71 36.65 -60.53
N TYR A 8 -15.41 35.62 -60.11
CA TYR A 8 -16.89 35.60 -59.98
C TYR A 8 -17.33 35.76 -58.52
N GLY A 9 -16.37 35.92 -57.59
CA GLY A 9 -16.65 36.08 -56.14
C GLY A 9 -16.80 34.77 -55.38
N ASN A 10 -16.52 33.60 -56.00
CA ASN A 10 -16.55 32.34 -55.29
C ASN A 10 -15.33 32.14 -54.45
N ALA A 11 -15.52 31.81 -53.19
CA ALA A 11 -14.43 31.53 -52.26
C ALA A 11 -14.08 30.05 -52.24
N SER A 12 -12.79 29.71 -52.21
CA SER A 12 -12.31 28.35 -52.05
C SER A 12 -11.14 28.30 -51.07
N LEU A 13 -11.06 27.24 -50.27
CA LEU A 13 -9.95 26.99 -49.35
C LEU A 13 -8.88 26.22 -50.09
N LYS A 14 -7.68 26.83 -50.24
CA LYS A 14 -6.56 26.15 -50.92
C LYS A 14 -5.70 25.31 -49.98
N GLU A 15 -5.52 25.76 -48.76
CA GLU A 15 -4.80 25.07 -47.70
C GLU A 15 -5.25 25.66 -46.36
N GLY A 16 -5.66 24.81 -45.41
CA GLY A 16 -6.00 25.22 -44.07
C GLY A 16 -5.72 24.10 -43.07
N PRO A 17 -5.48 24.42 -41.78
CA PRO A 17 -5.44 23.43 -40.74
C PRO A 17 -6.78 22.68 -40.64
N ALA A 18 -6.77 21.49 -40.05
CA ALA A 18 -8.02 20.77 -39.73
C ALA A 18 -8.98 21.69 -38.92
N GLY A 19 -10.25 21.54 -39.09
CA GLY A 19 -11.28 22.34 -38.39
C GLY A 19 -11.80 23.56 -39.21
N PHE A 20 -11.20 23.88 -40.35
CA PHE A 20 -11.72 24.96 -41.23
C PHE A 20 -12.55 24.36 -42.37
N SER A 21 -13.76 24.89 -42.57
CA SER A 21 -14.57 24.58 -43.74
C SER A 21 -15.12 25.87 -44.35
N LEU A 22 -15.28 25.86 -45.68
CA LEU A 22 -15.82 26.97 -46.43
C LEU A 22 -17.03 26.48 -47.24
N GLU A 23 -18.18 27.03 -46.95
CA GLU A 23 -19.39 26.76 -47.67
C GLU A 23 -19.98 28.06 -48.26
N GLY A 24 -19.86 28.19 -49.59
CA GLY A 24 -20.15 29.45 -50.25
C GLY A 24 -19.19 30.54 -49.78
N SER A 25 -19.72 31.63 -49.21
CA SER A 25 -18.91 32.74 -48.61
C SER A 25 -18.81 32.60 -47.09
N ARG A 26 -19.31 31.49 -46.49
CA ARG A 26 -19.26 31.29 -45.06
C ARG A 26 -18.05 30.43 -44.69
N LEU A 27 -17.12 31.03 -43.95
CA LEU A 27 -16.02 30.32 -43.31
C LEU A 27 -16.49 29.80 -41.93
N THR A 28 -16.39 28.54 -41.70
CA THR A 28 -16.67 27.92 -40.40
C THR A 28 -15.34 27.44 -39.81
N LEU A 29 -15.12 27.75 -38.56
CA LEU A 29 -14.06 27.24 -37.74
C LEU A 29 -14.69 26.30 -36.71
N SER A 30 -14.18 25.10 -36.64
CA SER A 30 -14.58 24.10 -35.65
C SER A 30 -13.35 23.66 -34.86
N ASP A 31 -13.39 23.88 -33.58
CA ASP A 31 -12.38 23.39 -32.65
C ASP A 31 -12.86 22.12 -31.95
N GLU A 32 -11.99 21.15 -31.83
CA GLU A 32 -12.26 19.94 -31.06
C GLU A 32 -11.91 20.19 -29.59
N PRO A 33 -12.78 19.78 -28.66
CA PRO A 33 -12.45 19.91 -27.24
C PRO A 33 -11.26 19.00 -26.87
N ILE A 34 -10.39 19.51 -26.00
CA ILE A 34 -9.28 18.74 -25.47
C ILE A 34 -9.84 17.63 -24.58
N ARG A 35 -9.56 16.40 -24.94
CA ARG A 35 -9.93 15.21 -24.20
C ARG A 35 -8.68 14.45 -23.79
N LEU A 36 -8.60 14.16 -22.51
CA LEU A 36 -7.58 13.26 -21.96
C LEU A 36 -8.25 11.94 -21.60
N SER A 37 -7.57 10.84 -21.78
CA SER A 37 -8.02 9.55 -21.29
C SER A 37 -7.30 9.22 -19.98
N PHE A 38 -8.03 8.61 -19.08
CA PHE A 38 -7.51 8.15 -17.80
C PHE A 38 -7.68 6.64 -17.70
N ALA A 39 -6.71 5.99 -17.08
CA ALA A 39 -6.74 4.56 -16.81
C ALA A 39 -6.20 4.28 -15.42
N LYS A 40 -6.65 3.17 -14.84
CA LYS A 40 -6.14 2.61 -13.60
C LYS A 40 -5.63 1.22 -13.88
N ALA A 41 -4.41 0.91 -13.41
CA ALA A 41 -3.77 -0.38 -13.66
C ALA A 41 -2.91 -0.80 -12.47
N ASP A 42 -2.56 -2.10 -12.42
CA ASP A 42 -1.50 -2.62 -11.57
C ASP A 42 -0.13 -2.48 -12.26
N GLU A 43 0.94 -2.84 -11.56
CA GLU A 43 2.32 -2.83 -12.09
C GLU A 43 2.52 -3.73 -13.33
N ARG A 44 1.64 -4.70 -13.57
CA ARG A 44 1.67 -5.61 -14.71
C ARG A 44 0.89 -5.08 -15.91
N GLY A 45 0.19 -3.95 -15.71
CA GLY A 45 -0.66 -3.33 -16.73
C GLY A 45 -2.07 -3.91 -16.81
N ASN A 46 -2.50 -4.71 -15.83
CA ASN A 46 -3.89 -5.16 -15.76
C ASN A 46 -4.77 -4.01 -15.29
N ALA A 47 -5.91 -3.81 -15.94
CA ALA A 47 -6.87 -2.78 -15.56
C ALA A 47 -7.45 -3.05 -14.17
N LEU A 48 -7.60 -1.99 -13.38
CA LEU A 48 -8.19 -2.03 -12.04
C LEU A 48 -9.45 -1.17 -11.99
N ASP A 49 -10.47 -1.67 -11.32
CA ASP A 49 -11.74 -0.98 -11.10
C ASP A 49 -11.87 -0.52 -9.64
N GLY A 50 -12.73 0.47 -9.39
CA GLY A 50 -13.09 0.93 -8.04
C GLY A 50 -12.23 2.06 -7.48
N ALA A 51 -11.23 2.55 -8.20
CA ALA A 51 -10.50 3.77 -7.85
C ALA A 51 -11.39 5.00 -7.98
N LEU A 52 -11.26 5.94 -7.03
CA LEU A 52 -11.88 7.27 -7.11
C LEU A 52 -10.81 8.35 -6.98
N PHE A 53 -11.05 9.44 -7.68
CA PHE A 53 -10.13 10.56 -7.76
C PHE A 53 -10.80 11.89 -7.45
N SER A 54 -10.01 12.85 -7.01
CA SER A 54 -10.31 14.26 -7.10
C SER A 54 -9.40 14.93 -8.13
N VAL A 55 -9.91 15.93 -8.83
CA VAL A 55 -9.11 16.74 -9.74
C VAL A 55 -9.42 18.22 -9.56
N SER A 56 -8.37 19.02 -9.41
CA SER A 56 -8.47 20.47 -9.25
C SER A 56 -7.92 21.17 -10.49
N GLY A 57 -8.62 22.20 -10.96
CA GLY A 57 -8.19 23.00 -12.10
C GLY A 57 -9.33 23.83 -12.70
N VAL A 58 -9.12 24.36 -13.90
CA VAL A 58 -10.11 25.10 -14.65
C VAL A 58 -10.67 24.20 -15.76
N PHE A 59 -11.98 24.05 -15.81
CA PHE A 59 -12.65 23.18 -16.76
C PHE A 59 -13.59 23.98 -17.68
N ALA A 60 -13.93 23.40 -18.82
CA ALA A 60 -14.92 23.93 -19.74
C ALA A 60 -16.14 22.98 -19.84
N ASP A 61 -17.26 23.49 -20.36
CA ASP A 61 -18.37 22.67 -20.79
C ASP A 61 -18.11 22.08 -22.20
N GLY A 62 -19.01 21.24 -22.69
CA GLY A 62 -18.91 20.67 -24.06
C GLY A 62 -19.09 21.67 -25.19
N GLN A 63 -19.38 22.93 -24.88
CA GLN A 63 -19.51 24.05 -25.82
C GLN A 63 -18.30 25.01 -25.79
N GLY A 64 -17.32 24.72 -24.92
CA GLY A 64 -16.11 25.54 -24.76
C GLY A 64 -16.26 26.72 -23.81
N HIS A 65 -17.37 26.84 -23.07
CA HIS A 65 -17.49 27.87 -22.04
C HIS A 65 -16.80 27.41 -20.77
N LEU A 66 -16.06 28.32 -20.14
CA LEU A 66 -15.40 28.04 -18.88
C LEU A 66 -16.42 27.82 -17.75
N LEU A 67 -16.26 26.73 -17.01
CA LEU A 67 -17.05 26.48 -15.80
C LEU A 67 -16.57 27.42 -14.68
N ASN A 68 -17.45 27.69 -13.71
CA ASN A 68 -17.18 28.52 -12.55
C ASN A 68 -16.47 29.86 -12.92
N GLU A 69 -16.93 30.51 -14.00
CA GLU A 69 -16.37 31.78 -14.50
C GLU A 69 -14.84 31.75 -14.73
N GLY A 70 -14.29 30.59 -15.03
CA GLY A 70 -12.85 30.37 -15.23
C GLY A 70 -12.03 30.32 -13.94
N GLN A 71 -12.69 30.21 -12.78
CA GLN A 71 -12.00 29.96 -11.53
C GLN A 71 -11.72 28.46 -11.37
N ALA A 72 -10.56 28.13 -10.76
CA ALA A 72 -10.23 26.75 -10.44
C ALA A 72 -11.26 26.17 -9.46
N THR A 73 -11.64 24.93 -9.69
CA THR A 73 -12.54 24.16 -8.84
C THR A 73 -11.98 22.76 -8.62
N THR A 74 -12.39 22.09 -7.53
CA THR A 74 -12.09 20.69 -7.28
C THR A 74 -13.34 19.89 -7.54
N LEU A 75 -13.19 18.84 -8.34
CA LEU A 75 -14.21 17.83 -8.60
C LEU A 75 -13.79 16.56 -7.87
N GLU A 76 -14.71 15.93 -7.15
CA GLU A 76 -14.44 14.81 -6.26
C GLU A 76 -15.25 13.56 -6.65
N GLY A 77 -14.78 12.38 -6.22
CA GLY A 77 -15.50 11.11 -6.41
C GLY A 77 -15.58 10.65 -7.87
N LEU A 78 -14.57 11.01 -8.66
CA LEU A 78 -14.53 10.69 -10.08
C LEU A 78 -13.84 9.35 -10.32
N ASP A 79 -14.50 8.43 -11.00
CA ASP A 79 -13.84 7.27 -11.59
C ASP A 79 -13.07 7.64 -12.88
N VAL A 80 -12.33 6.71 -13.45
CA VAL A 80 -11.53 6.94 -14.68
C VAL A 80 -12.41 7.34 -15.88
N SER A 81 -13.66 6.90 -15.92
CA SER A 81 -14.62 7.25 -16.99
C SER A 81 -15.08 8.70 -16.85
N ALA A 82 -15.45 9.12 -15.64
CA ALA A 82 -15.82 10.49 -15.33
C ALA A 82 -14.67 11.46 -15.56
N LEU A 83 -13.44 11.11 -15.15
CA LEU A 83 -12.23 11.89 -15.46
C LEU A 83 -12.03 12.07 -16.96
N SER A 84 -12.20 11.00 -17.74
CA SER A 84 -12.02 11.01 -19.20
C SER A 84 -13.12 11.80 -19.92
N ALA A 85 -14.26 12.05 -19.26
CA ALA A 85 -15.35 12.86 -19.79
C ALA A 85 -15.15 14.38 -19.59
N LEU A 86 -14.17 14.79 -18.77
CA LEU A 86 -13.91 16.20 -18.51
C LEU A 86 -13.35 16.92 -19.74
N HIS A 87 -13.66 18.22 -19.84
CA HIS A 87 -13.11 19.11 -20.86
C HIS A 87 -12.04 19.99 -20.24
N PHE A 88 -10.80 19.69 -20.57
CA PHE A 88 -9.63 20.40 -20.07
C PHE A 88 -9.35 21.67 -20.89
N VAL A 89 -8.76 22.66 -20.25
CA VAL A 89 -8.43 23.95 -20.85
C VAL A 89 -6.93 24.05 -21.09
N GLN A 90 -6.52 24.42 -22.30
CA GLN A 90 -5.10 24.59 -22.64
C GLN A 90 -4.43 25.65 -21.77
N GLY A 91 -3.14 25.46 -21.49
CA GLY A 91 -2.34 26.37 -20.67
C GLY A 91 -2.64 26.30 -19.17
N GLN A 92 -3.57 25.46 -18.75
CA GLN A 92 -3.94 25.31 -17.34
C GLN A 92 -3.15 24.18 -16.67
N THR A 93 -2.92 24.35 -15.37
CA THR A 93 -2.34 23.33 -14.49
C THR A 93 -3.44 22.65 -13.71
N TYR A 94 -3.33 21.35 -13.58
CA TYR A 94 -4.25 20.50 -12.85
C TYR A 94 -3.51 19.73 -11.75
N ALA A 95 -4.23 19.40 -10.68
CA ALA A 95 -3.77 18.49 -9.65
C ALA A 95 -4.76 17.33 -9.55
N LEU A 96 -4.29 16.10 -9.76
CA LEU A 96 -5.04 14.85 -9.67
C LEU A 96 -4.57 14.11 -8.41
N GLU A 97 -5.50 13.68 -7.60
CA GLU A 97 -5.26 12.92 -6.38
C GLU A 97 -6.17 11.69 -6.35
N GLU A 98 -5.62 10.54 -6.03
CA GLU A 98 -6.42 9.36 -5.76
C GLU A 98 -7.01 9.49 -4.35
N THR A 99 -8.32 9.39 -4.23
CA THR A 99 -9.05 9.50 -2.96
C THR A 99 -9.51 8.15 -2.41
N GLN A 100 -9.56 7.15 -3.29
CA GLN A 100 -9.85 5.76 -2.96
C GLN A 100 -9.11 4.85 -3.93
N ALA A 101 -8.31 3.93 -3.39
CA ALA A 101 -7.66 2.89 -4.18
C ALA A 101 -8.63 1.74 -4.51
N PRO A 102 -8.37 0.97 -5.56
CA PRO A 102 -9.01 -0.33 -5.79
C PRO A 102 -8.84 -1.25 -4.58
N THR A 103 -9.83 -2.08 -4.32
CA THR A 103 -9.75 -3.03 -3.20
C THR A 103 -8.57 -3.98 -3.38
N GLY A 104 -7.74 -4.10 -2.35
CA GLY A 104 -6.51 -4.91 -2.39
C GLY A 104 -5.25 -4.17 -2.80
N TYR A 105 -5.36 -2.88 -3.09
CA TYR A 105 -4.24 -2.05 -3.53
C TYR A 105 -3.98 -0.89 -2.57
N GLU A 106 -2.76 -0.40 -2.59
CA GLU A 106 -2.33 0.75 -1.80
C GLU A 106 -2.78 2.05 -2.47
N LEU A 107 -3.26 2.99 -1.65
CA LEU A 107 -3.62 4.32 -2.12
C LEU A 107 -2.37 5.08 -2.58
N ILE A 108 -2.40 5.65 -3.78
CA ILE A 108 -1.38 6.60 -4.22
C ILE A 108 -1.52 7.86 -3.35
N SER A 109 -0.55 8.11 -2.48
CA SER A 109 -0.58 9.31 -1.66
C SER A 109 0.14 10.48 -2.33
N GLY A 110 -0.41 11.68 -2.14
CA GLY A 110 0.03 12.90 -2.81
C GLY A 110 -0.71 13.15 -4.12
N SER A 111 -0.37 14.24 -4.80
CA SER A 111 -1.06 14.66 -6.02
C SER A 111 -0.13 14.69 -7.23
N LEU A 112 -0.64 14.20 -8.36
CA LEU A 112 -0.01 14.41 -9.65
C LEU A 112 -0.33 15.83 -10.15
N ARG A 113 0.69 16.61 -10.44
CA ARG A 113 0.51 17.89 -11.13
C ARG A 113 0.83 17.74 -12.61
N PHE A 114 -0.05 18.25 -13.45
CA PHE A 114 0.16 18.24 -14.90
C PHE A 114 -0.35 19.51 -15.57
N VAL A 115 0.23 19.83 -16.70
CA VAL A 115 -0.15 20.97 -17.54
C VAL A 115 -0.68 20.44 -18.87
N VAL A 116 -1.77 21.03 -19.35
CA VAL A 116 -2.29 20.77 -20.69
C VAL A 116 -1.71 21.85 -21.63
N GLY A 117 -0.85 21.43 -22.54
CA GLY A 117 -0.19 22.32 -23.51
C GLY A 117 -1.14 22.88 -24.56
N ALA A 118 -0.62 23.82 -25.37
CA ALA A 118 -1.37 24.41 -26.49
C ALA A 118 -1.70 23.40 -27.60
N ASP A 119 -0.98 22.29 -27.63
CA ASP A 119 -1.21 21.16 -28.55
C ASP A 119 -2.18 20.10 -27.98
N GLY A 120 -2.80 20.39 -26.83
CA GLY A 120 -3.70 19.47 -26.13
C GLY A 120 -2.99 18.32 -25.40
N LYS A 121 -1.65 18.35 -25.33
CA LYS A 121 -0.88 17.27 -24.69
C LYS A 121 -0.54 17.59 -23.25
N VAL A 122 -0.42 16.51 -22.47
CA VAL A 122 -0.04 16.56 -21.06
C VAL A 122 1.47 16.60 -20.89
N SER A 123 1.94 17.48 -20.04
CA SER A 123 3.27 17.43 -19.45
C SER A 123 3.17 17.37 -17.92
N LEU A 124 3.98 16.52 -17.29
CA LEU A 124 4.00 16.41 -15.82
C LEU A 124 4.79 17.57 -15.21
N ASP A 125 4.21 18.21 -14.20
CA ASP A 125 4.82 19.30 -13.43
C ASP A 125 5.14 18.81 -12.01
N GLY A 126 6.09 17.88 -11.93
CA GLY A 126 6.50 17.25 -10.68
C GLY A 126 5.35 16.53 -9.97
N SER A 127 5.63 15.45 -9.29
CA SER A 127 4.64 14.79 -8.45
C SER A 127 5.25 14.46 -7.10
N GLY A 128 4.51 14.75 -6.04
CA GLY A 128 4.83 14.32 -4.68
C GLY A 128 4.11 13.03 -4.32
N VAL A 129 3.92 12.11 -5.28
CA VAL A 129 3.20 10.85 -5.06
C VAL A 129 4.07 9.80 -4.40
N SER A 130 3.44 8.95 -3.61
CA SER A 130 4.00 7.73 -3.03
C SER A 130 3.01 6.57 -3.21
N ASN A 131 3.44 5.33 -2.92
CA ASN A 131 2.62 4.13 -3.01
C ASN A 131 1.97 3.97 -4.40
N GLY A 132 2.77 4.07 -5.44
CA GLY A 132 2.33 3.94 -6.80
C GLY A 132 2.97 4.96 -7.74
N SER A 133 2.45 5.06 -8.94
CA SER A 133 3.01 5.95 -9.97
C SER A 133 1.97 6.40 -10.99
N TYR A 134 2.36 7.43 -11.75
CA TYR A 134 1.60 7.88 -12.91
C TYR A 134 2.47 7.80 -14.16
N ALA A 135 1.86 7.38 -15.25
CA ALA A 135 2.50 7.32 -16.57
C ALA A 135 1.69 8.13 -17.58
N VAL A 136 2.39 8.87 -18.45
CA VAL A 136 1.77 9.57 -19.58
C VAL A 136 2.10 8.80 -20.85
N SER A 137 1.11 8.60 -21.70
CA SER A 137 1.27 7.94 -23.00
C SER A 137 2.24 8.71 -23.91
N ALA A 138 2.84 8.01 -24.89
CA ALA A 138 3.82 8.61 -25.79
C ALA A 138 3.25 9.75 -26.66
N ASP A 139 1.93 9.73 -26.93
CA ASP A 139 1.22 10.80 -27.63
C ASP A 139 0.79 11.96 -26.72
N GLY A 140 0.94 11.80 -25.41
CA GLY A 140 0.67 12.83 -24.42
C GLY A 140 -0.82 13.06 -24.11
N VAL A 141 -1.71 12.14 -24.48
CA VAL A 141 -3.16 12.32 -24.30
C VAL A 141 -3.80 11.34 -23.30
N ALA A 142 -3.01 10.46 -22.71
CA ALA A 142 -3.49 9.53 -21.70
C ALA A 142 -2.62 9.57 -20.45
N ILE A 143 -3.27 9.47 -19.28
CA ILE A 143 -2.64 9.33 -17.97
C ILE A 143 -3.10 8.00 -17.38
N THR A 144 -2.15 7.15 -16.99
CA THR A 144 -2.41 5.91 -16.26
C THR A 144 -1.92 6.06 -14.83
N ALA A 145 -2.80 5.85 -13.86
CA ALA A 145 -2.44 5.69 -12.47
C ALA A 145 -2.14 4.21 -12.20
N VAL A 146 -1.00 3.92 -11.59
CA VAL A 146 -0.52 2.56 -11.35
C VAL A 146 -0.36 2.33 -9.86
N ASP A 147 -1.08 1.36 -9.31
CA ASP A 147 -1.01 0.99 -7.89
C ASP A 147 -0.15 -0.25 -7.66
N GLU A 148 0.41 -0.30 -6.46
CA GLU A 148 1.03 -1.48 -5.91
C GLU A 148 -0.01 -2.29 -5.11
N PRO A 149 -0.02 -3.63 -5.20
CA PRO A 149 -0.90 -4.44 -4.37
C PRO A 149 -0.47 -4.37 -2.91
N ILE A 150 -1.43 -4.45 -1.98
CA ILE A 150 -1.14 -4.61 -0.56
C ILE A 150 -0.46 -5.97 -0.37
N GLU A 151 0.78 -5.94 0.12
CA GLU A 151 1.57 -7.12 0.43
C GLU A 151 1.91 -7.16 1.92
N ALA A 152 1.75 -8.31 2.56
CA ALA A 152 2.10 -8.51 3.95
C ALA A 152 2.61 -9.93 4.19
N GLN A 153 3.26 -10.13 5.34
CA GLN A 153 3.82 -11.43 5.70
C GLN A 153 3.69 -11.72 7.19
N VAL A 154 3.78 -13.01 7.53
CA VAL A 154 3.95 -13.50 8.89
C VAL A 154 5.36 -14.05 9.03
N THR A 155 6.12 -13.57 10.01
CA THR A 155 7.47 -14.06 10.31
C THR A 155 7.42 -14.82 11.63
N LYS A 156 7.86 -16.07 11.62
CA LYS A 156 7.91 -16.94 12.79
C LYS A 156 9.32 -17.10 13.30
N VAL A 157 9.53 -16.85 14.59
CA VAL A 157 10.86 -16.93 15.22
C VAL A 157 10.81 -17.63 16.58
N SER A 158 11.96 -18.13 17.01
CA SER A 158 12.18 -18.58 18.39
C SER A 158 12.30 -17.37 19.33
N SER A 159 11.59 -17.38 20.45
CA SER A 159 11.71 -16.34 21.50
C SER A 159 13.06 -16.34 22.18
N ALA A 160 13.79 -17.48 22.16
CA ALA A 160 15.05 -17.63 22.85
C ALA A 160 16.23 -16.94 22.15
N ASP A 161 16.26 -16.96 20.81
CA ASP A 161 17.42 -16.49 20.02
C ASP A 161 17.06 -15.78 18.71
N GLY A 162 15.78 -15.68 18.39
CA GLY A 162 15.30 -15.05 17.14
C GLY A 162 15.49 -15.91 15.89
N THR A 163 15.87 -17.18 16.02
CA THR A 163 16.02 -18.09 14.88
C THR A 163 14.68 -18.25 14.14
N ALA A 164 14.73 -18.20 12.81
CA ALA A 164 13.58 -18.42 11.95
C ALA A 164 13.01 -19.86 12.08
N LEU A 165 11.70 -19.99 12.15
CA LEU A 165 11.01 -21.27 12.40
C LEU A 165 10.10 -21.64 11.23
N ALA A 166 10.42 -22.75 10.57
CA ALA A 166 9.63 -23.33 9.50
C ALA A 166 8.47 -24.22 10.03
N GLY A 167 7.38 -24.29 9.27
CA GLY A 167 6.28 -25.24 9.51
C GLY A 167 5.27 -24.79 10.55
N ALA A 168 5.31 -23.54 11.01
CA ALA A 168 4.21 -22.96 11.76
C ALA A 168 3.01 -22.76 10.84
N THR A 169 1.82 -23.10 11.33
CA THR A 169 0.57 -22.88 10.60
C THR A 169 -0.25 -21.80 11.27
N PHE A 170 -0.74 -20.85 10.47
CA PHE A 170 -1.58 -19.76 10.91
C PHE A 170 -2.90 -19.76 10.18
N THR A 171 -3.90 -19.22 10.83
CA THR A 171 -5.19 -18.87 10.23
C THR A 171 -5.35 -17.36 10.27
N LEU A 172 -5.57 -16.75 9.11
CA LEU A 172 -5.92 -15.34 8.94
C LEU A 172 -7.38 -15.23 8.53
N SER A 173 -8.17 -14.45 9.23
CA SER A 173 -9.58 -14.22 8.93
C SER A 173 -9.96 -12.75 9.08
N PRO A 174 -10.97 -12.25 8.34
CA PRO A 174 -11.58 -10.97 8.67
C PRO A 174 -12.08 -10.97 10.11
N ALA A 175 -11.82 -9.88 10.85
CA ALA A 175 -12.28 -9.75 12.22
C ALA A 175 -13.80 -9.59 12.29
N ASP A 176 -14.40 -10.00 13.39
CA ASP A 176 -15.81 -9.67 13.65
C ASP A 176 -16.00 -8.15 13.72
N GLY A 177 -17.15 -7.68 13.28
CA GLY A 177 -17.49 -6.26 13.31
C GLY A 177 -17.52 -5.62 11.93
N LYS A 178 -17.31 -4.32 11.91
CA LYS A 178 -17.47 -3.49 10.70
C LYS A 178 -16.17 -2.78 10.36
N ASN A 179 -15.92 -2.66 9.08
CA ASN A 179 -14.84 -1.85 8.51
C ASN A 179 -15.16 -0.34 8.58
N ALA A 180 -14.26 0.49 8.08
CA ALA A 180 -14.40 1.95 8.06
C ALA A 180 -15.67 2.43 7.31
N ASP A 181 -16.15 1.68 6.33
CA ASP A 181 -17.35 2.00 5.53
C ASP A 181 -18.65 1.48 6.16
N GLY A 182 -18.56 0.88 7.37
CA GLY A 182 -19.72 0.32 8.07
C GLY A 182 -20.21 -1.02 7.54
N GLN A 183 -19.45 -1.67 6.64
CA GLN A 183 -19.68 -3.02 6.13
C GLN A 183 -18.97 -4.06 7.00
N PRO A 184 -19.38 -5.33 6.99
CA PRO A 184 -18.60 -6.39 7.62
C PRO A 184 -17.16 -6.42 7.09
N ASN A 185 -16.18 -6.69 7.95
CA ASN A 185 -14.81 -6.90 7.49
C ASN A 185 -14.74 -8.07 6.48
N HIS A 186 -13.92 -7.93 5.45
CA HIS A 186 -13.79 -8.90 4.36
C HIS A 186 -12.38 -8.86 3.75
N PHE A 187 -11.99 -9.90 3.02
CA PHE A 187 -10.84 -9.87 2.14
C PHE A 187 -11.12 -9.03 0.90
N ALA A 188 -10.08 -8.69 0.14
CA ALA A 188 -10.21 -7.90 -1.09
C ALA A 188 -11.18 -8.57 -2.10
N ASP A 189 -11.14 -9.89 -2.22
CA ASP A 189 -12.21 -10.67 -2.83
C ASP A 189 -13.33 -10.90 -1.79
N ALA A 190 -14.37 -10.07 -1.83
CA ALA A 190 -15.50 -10.18 -0.91
C ALA A 190 -16.30 -11.50 -1.06
N SER A 191 -16.06 -12.28 -2.11
CA SER A 191 -16.65 -13.61 -2.30
C SER A 191 -15.84 -14.69 -1.58
N ALA A 192 -14.59 -14.41 -1.19
CA ALA A 192 -13.78 -15.30 -0.39
C ALA A 192 -14.34 -15.40 1.03
N VAL A 193 -14.96 -16.53 1.33
CA VAL A 193 -15.52 -16.83 2.66
C VAL A 193 -14.60 -17.76 3.41
N GLY A 194 -14.42 -17.46 4.71
CA GLY A 194 -13.63 -18.28 5.61
C GLY A 194 -12.27 -17.68 5.92
N ALA A 195 -11.37 -18.54 6.34
CA ALA A 195 -10.04 -18.15 6.77
C ALA A 195 -8.99 -18.62 5.75
N LEU A 196 -7.94 -17.83 5.62
CA LEU A 196 -6.75 -18.17 4.84
C LEU A 196 -5.77 -18.92 5.76
N GLU A 197 -5.33 -20.09 5.32
CA GLU A 197 -4.27 -20.84 5.97
C GLU A 197 -2.91 -20.40 5.41
N LEU A 198 -1.97 -20.12 6.33
CA LEU A 198 -0.61 -19.69 6.02
C LEU A 198 0.37 -20.65 6.71
N VAL A 199 1.40 -21.08 6.00
CA VAL A 199 2.44 -21.97 6.55
C VAL A 199 3.80 -21.35 6.33
N THR A 200 4.64 -21.27 7.38
CA THR A 200 5.99 -20.69 7.26
C THR A 200 6.95 -21.61 6.52
N GLY A 201 7.69 -21.04 5.59
CA GLY A 201 8.77 -21.69 4.84
C GLY A 201 10.05 -21.90 5.67
N GLU A 202 11.11 -22.39 5.02
CA GLU A 202 12.42 -22.62 5.66
C GLU A 202 13.05 -21.34 6.22
N ASP A 203 12.70 -20.19 5.67
CA ASP A 203 13.10 -18.86 6.12
C ASP A 203 12.25 -18.32 7.28
N GLY A 204 11.28 -19.10 7.77
CA GLY A 204 10.34 -18.70 8.82
C GLY A 204 9.27 -17.72 8.35
N VAL A 205 9.09 -17.53 7.04
CA VAL A 205 8.14 -16.56 6.49
C VAL A 205 6.96 -17.25 5.82
N ALA A 206 5.77 -16.73 6.06
CA ALA A 206 4.56 -17.04 5.30
C ALA A 206 4.04 -15.75 4.66
N HIS A 207 4.01 -15.69 3.33
CA HIS A 207 3.48 -14.53 2.61
C HIS A 207 1.95 -14.59 2.55
N ILE A 208 1.31 -13.48 2.89
CA ILE A 208 -0.10 -13.27 2.55
C ILE A 208 -0.13 -12.96 1.06
N PRO A 209 -0.92 -13.66 0.23
CA PRO A 209 -0.95 -13.40 -1.20
C PRO A 209 -1.25 -11.92 -1.50
N ALA A 210 -0.53 -11.35 -2.45
CA ALA A 210 -0.71 -9.96 -2.87
C ALA A 210 -2.18 -9.66 -3.23
N ALA A 211 -2.64 -8.45 -2.95
CA ALA A 211 -4.01 -8.01 -3.15
C ALA A 211 -5.09 -8.86 -2.41
N THR A 212 -4.71 -9.55 -1.33
CA THR A 212 -5.67 -10.30 -0.49
C THR A 212 -6.29 -9.42 0.59
N LEU A 213 -5.49 -8.55 1.20
CA LEU A 213 -5.95 -7.63 2.24
C LEU A 213 -6.64 -6.42 1.61
N ALA A 214 -7.67 -5.90 2.27
CA ALA A 214 -8.38 -4.69 1.86
C ALA A 214 -8.14 -3.58 2.89
N ALA A 215 -7.82 -2.38 2.42
CA ALA A 215 -7.68 -1.20 3.27
C ALA A 215 -8.98 -0.91 4.03
N GLY A 216 -8.86 -0.38 5.24
CA GLY A 216 -9.99 -0.08 6.12
C GLY A 216 -10.60 -1.30 6.83
N ASN A 217 -10.16 -2.52 6.49
CA ASN A 217 -10.65 -3.76 7.10
C ASN A 217 -9.72 -4.24 8.21
N ALA A 218 -10.32 -4.89 9.22
CA ALA A 218 -9.62 -5.51 10.32
C ALA A 218 -9.55 -7.03 10.13
N TYR A 219 -8.44 -7.61 10.57
CA TYR A 219 -8.15 -9.04 10.46
C TYR A 219 -7.68 -9.60 11.80
N VAL A 220 -7.83 -10.90 11.98
CA VAL A 220 -7.33 -11.66 13.13
C VAL A 220 -6.43 -12.77 12.63
N LEU A 221 -5.20 -12.80 13.16
CA LEU A 221 -4.21 -13.84 12.95
C LEU A 221 -4.12 -14.74 14.19
N VAL A 222 -4.18 -16.05 13.98
CA VAL A 222 -4.08 -17.07 15.03
C VAL A 222 -3.09 -18.13 14.58
N GLU A 223 -2.14 -18.49 15.43
CA GLU A 223 -1.34 -19.68 15.20
C GLU A 223 -2.17 -20.93 15.55
N THR A 224 -2.27 -21.87 14.65
CA THR A 224 -3.06 -23.12 14.81
C THR A 224 -2.18 -24.35 14.98
N ALA A 225 -0.91 -24.27 14.55
CA ALA A 225 0.08 -25.32 14.82
C ALA A 225 1.48 -24.70 14.95
N ALA A 226 2.15 -25.00 16.05
CA ALA A 226 3.54 -24.60 16.29
C ALA A 226 4.51 -25.49 15.51
N PRO A 227 5.73 -24.98 15.20
CA PRO A 227 6.82 -25.81 14.70
C PRO A 227 7.22 -26.92 15.68
N ALA A 228 7.77 -28.01 15.16
CA ALA A 228 8.25 -29.11 16.00
C ALA A 228 9.30 -28.63 17.02
N GLY A 229 9.10 -28.92 18.28
CA GLY A 229 10.00 -28.53 19.38
C GLY A 229 9.67 -27.18 20.01
N TYR A 230 8.55 -26.58 19.64
CA TYR A 230 8.10 -25.28 20.17
C TYR A 230 6.71 -25.37 20.78
N VAL A 231 6.42 -24.41 21.66
CA VAL A 231 5.11 -24.22 22.29
C VAL A 231 4.28 -23.31 21.42
N LEU A 232 3.03 -23.71 21.16
CA LEU A 232 2.08 -22.88 20.39
C LEU A 232 1.91 -21.50 21.01
N ALA A 233 2.02 -20.45 20.21
CA ALA A 233 1.72 -19.10 20.65
C ALA A 233 0.24 -18.98 21.03
N GLU A 234 -0.01 -18.65 22.30
CA GLU A 234 -1.38 -18.51 22.80
C GLU A 234 -2.03 -17.20 22.34
N GLY A 235 -3.34 -17.26 22.10
CA GLY A 235 -4.15 -16.10 21.76
C GLY A 235 -4.16 -15.77 20.27
N SER A 236 -4.39 -14.50 19.97
CA SER A 236 -4.54 -13.99 18.62
C SER A 236 -3.97 -12.59 18.51
N PHE A 237 -3.84 -12.12 17.29
CA PHE A 237 -3.44 -10.74 17.00
C PHE A 237 -4.40 -10.11 16.00
N ALA A 238 -5.05 -9.02 16.42
CA ALA A 238 -5.89 -8.23 15.56
C ALA A 238 -5.08 -7.07 14.95
N PHE A 239 -5.32 -6.76 13.68
CA PHE A 239 -4.73 -5.60 13.01
C PHE A 239 -5.71 -5.04 11.99
N THR A 240 -5.55 -3.77 11.65
CA THR A 240 -6.30 -3.09 10.58
C THR A 240 -5.32 -2.68 9.49
N VAL A 241 -5.75 -2.73 8.24
CA VAL A 241 -4.96 -2.27 7.09
C VAL A 241 -5.27 -0.81 6.82
N ALA A 242 -4.26 0.04 6.85
CA ALA A 242 -4.38 1.46 6.50
C ALA A 242 -4.46 1.65 4.97
N PRO A 243 -4.92 2.82 4.47
CA PRO A 243 -5.02 3.08 3.03
C PRO A 243 -3.71 2.93 2.26
N ASP A 244 -2.56 3.18 2.90
CA ASP A 244 -1.22 3.03 2.33
C ASP A 244 -0.66 1.59 2.44
N GLY A 245 -1.51 0.61 2.73
CA GLY A 245 -1.13 -0.80 2.86
C GLY A 245 -0.44 -1.16 4.18
N THR A 246 -0.11 -0.20 5.04
CA THR A 246 0.52 -0.48 6.34
C THR A 246 -0.45 -1.14 7.32
N LEU A 247 0.10 -1.93 8.26
CA LEU A 247 -0.69 -2.56 9.30
C LEU A 247 -0.71 -1.71 10.57
N VAL A 248 -1.88 -1.56 11.14
CA VAL A 248 -2.09 -0.88 12.44
C VAL A 248 -2.47 -1.94 13.47
N ALA A 249 -1.66 -2.07 14.53
CA ALA A 249 -1.90 -3.05 15.59
C ALA A 249 -3.22 -2.76 16.32
N GLY A 250 -4.00 -3.80 16.50
CA GLY A 250 -5.13 -3.88 17.40
C GLY A 250 -4.77 -4.60 18.71
N GLU A 251 -5.73 -5.31 19.28
CA GLU A 251 -5.50 -6.14 20.46
C GLU A 251 -4.77 -7.43 20.09
N GLY A 252 -3.88 -7.90 20.95
CA GLY A 252 -3.14 -9.13 20.71
C GLY A 252 -2.36 -9.64 21.90
N SER A 253 -1.97 -10.90 21.81
CA SER A 253 -1.07 -11.56 22.75
C SER A 253 0.36 -11.04 22.59
N LYS A 254 1.18 -11.14 23.65
CA LYS A 254 2.58 -10.70 23.66
C LYS A 254 3.49 -11.46 22.69
N ALA A 255 3.05 -12.64 22.23
CA ALA A 255 3.79 -13.43 21.25
C ALA A 255 3.77 -12.81 19.84
N TYR A 256 2.90 -11.83 19.60
CA TYR A 256 2.68 -11.20 18.30
C TYR A 256 3.10 -9.73 18.34
N GLU A 257 3.78 -9.25 17.32
CA GLU A 257 4.16 -7.85 17.13
C GLU A 257 4.21 -7.48 15.65
N LEU A 258 4.00 -6.20 15.33
CA LEU A 258 4.19 -5.70 13.96
C LEU A 258 5.68 -5.67 13.62
N LEU A 259 6.02 -5.97 12.36
CA LEU A 259 7.38 -5.79 11.84
C LEU A 259 7.74 -4.31 11.80
N CYS A 260 8.97 -3.99 12.21
CA CYS A 260 9.48 -2.62 12.33
C CYS A 260 10.64 -2.32 11.37
N ASP A 261 11.00 -3.24 10.48
CA ASP A 261 12.21 -3.22 9.65
C ASP A 261 11.96 -2.77 8.19
N GLY A 262 10.85 -2.10 7.95
CA GLY A 262 10.45 -1.64 6.62
C GLY A 262 9.74 -2.71 5.80
N GLN A 263 9.38 -3.84 6.42
CA GLN A 263 8.47 -4.84 5.87
C GLN A 263 7.09 -4.70 6.52
N VAL A 264 6.05 -4.97 5.75
CA VAL A 264 4.68 -4.98 6.26
C VAL A 264 4.35 -6.40 6.73
N GLY A 265 3.99 -6.54 8.01
CA GLY A 265 3.66 -7.88 8.51
C GLY A 265 3.66 -8.00 10.02
N VAL A 266 3.50 -9.25 10.47
CA VAL A 266 3.43 -9.64 11.87
C VAL A 266 4.55 -10.63 12.19
N ARG A 267 5.31 -10.36 13.25
CA ARG A 267 6.24 -11.32 13.85
C ARG A 267 5.54 -12.09 14.95
N VAL A 268 5.74 -13.39 14.97
CA VAL A 268 5.21 -14.30 16.01
C VAL A 268 6.36 -15.09 16.61
N SER A 269 6.44 -15.09 17.95
CA SER A 269 7.53 -15.74 18.69
C SER A 269 6.99 -16.93 19.49
N ASP A 270 7.66 -18.09 19.35
CA ASP A 270 7.38 -19.28 20.18
C ASP A 270 8.51 -19.59 21.15
N ASP A 271 8.13 -20.07 22.32
CA ASP A 271 9.09 -20.60 23.29
C ASP A 271 9.48 -22.04 22.90
N PRO A 272 10.78 -22.40 22.96
CA PRO A 272 11.15 -23.79 22.80
C PRO A 272 10.55 -24.65 23.90
N LEU A 273 10.18 -25.90 23.57
CA LEU A 273 9.74 -26.84 24.57
C LEU A 273 10.82 -27.03 25.61
N PRO A 274 10.47 -27.14 26.91
CA PRO A 274 11.45 -27.39 27.94
C PRO A 274 12.18 -28.72 27.66
N GLU A 275 13.50 -28.70 27.81
CA GLU A 275 14.30 -29.89 27.67
C GLU A 275 13.83 -30.93 28.70
N PRO A 276 13.63 -32.22 28.33
CA PRO A 276 13.23 -33.24 29.28
C PRO A 276 14.24 -33.28 30.44
N GLU A 277 13.75 -33.13 31.66
CA GLU A 277 14.62 -33.30 32.83
C GLU A 277 15.38 -34.60 32.69
N ALA A 278 16.71 -34.52 32.71
CA ALA A 278 17.55 -35.72 32.74
C ALA A 278 17.08 -36.65 33.92
N PRO A 279 16.94 -37.96 33.71
CA PRO A 279 16.54 -38.86 34.78
C PRO A 279 17.44 -38.59 35.97
N ALA A 280 16.84 -38.32 37.14
CA ALA A 280 17.59 -38.12 38.37
C ALA A 280 18.57 -39.29 38.56
N GLU A 281 19.87 -39.00 38.62
CA GLU A 281 20.86 -40.02 38.91
C GLU A 281 20.42 -40.76 40.18
N PRO A 282 20.48 -42.14 40.20
CA PRO A 282 20.14 -42.88 41.38
C PRO A 282 21.02 -42.41 42.55
N GLN A 283 20.41 -41.79 43.55
CA GLN A 283 21.16 -41.42 44.77
C GLN A 283 21.85 -42.64 45.32
N ALA A 284 23.18 -42.59 45.36
CA ALA A 284 23.98 -43.63 46.06
C ALA A 284 23.45 -43.78 47.49
N PRO A 285 23.35 -45.02 48.03
CA PRO A 285 22.86 -45.22 49.38
C PRO A 285 23.67 -44.45 50.38
N GLY A 286 22.99 -43.63 51.19
CA GLY A 286 23.57 -42.71 52.13
C GLY A 286 24.54 -43.35 53.08
N VAL A 287 25.77 -42.89 53.06
CA VAL A 287 26.73 -43.08 54.15
C VAL A 287 26.28 -42.19 55.31
N VAL A 288 25.91 -42.78 56.44
CA VAL A 288 25.52 -42.07 57.65
C VAL A 288 26.78 -41.34 58.18
N PRO A 289 26.80 -40.00 58.35
CA PRO A 289 27.96 -39.33 58.95
C PRO A 289 27.89 -39.48 60.45
N GLY A 290 28.96 -40.02 60.99
CA GLY A 290 29.26 -39.91 62.42
C GLY A 290 29.45 -38.47 62.83
N SER A 291 28.93 -38.16 64.00
CA SER A 291 28.98 -36.85 64.67
C SER A 291 30.44 -36.45 65.01
N SER A 292 30.82 -35.23 64.62
CA SER A 292 31.67 -34.37 65.49
C SER A 292 31.97 -32.99 64.89
N GLY A 293 31.60 -31.96 65.66
CA GLY A 293 32.49 -30.83 65.97
C GLY A 293 32.45 -29.62 65.00
N ALA A 294 31.68 -28.60 65.42
CA ALA A 294 32.04 -27.15 65.58
C ALA A 294 32.91 -26.42 64.54
N ALA A 295 32.40 -25.40 63.98
CA ALA A 295 32.36 -23.99 64.26
C ALA A 295 32.55 -23.11 62.97
N PRO A 296 32.30 -21.84 62.99
CA PRO A 296 31.68 -21.11 61.89
C PRO A 296 32.71 -20.34 61.04
N PHE A 297 32.39 -20.13 59.76
CA PHE A 297 33.08 -19.09 58.97
C PHE A 297 32.11 -18.31 58.19
N THR A 298 32.10 -17.02 58.50
CA THR A 298 31.51 -15.90 57.76
C THR A 298 32.20 -15.74 56.43
N GLY A 299 31.43 -15.53 55.37
CA GLY A 299 32.00 -15.21 54.06
C GLY A 299 30.90 -14.75 53.09
N ASP A 300 30.83 -13.51 53.00
CA ASP A 300 30.14 -12.58 52.15
C ASP A 300 29.84 -13.07 50.73
N ALA A 301 28.55 -13.08 50.35
CA ALA A 301 28.09 -13.33 48.98
C ALA A 301 27.69 -12.01 48.36
N THR A 302 28.57 -11.44 47.58
CA THR A 302 28.21 -10.33 46.69
C THR A 302 27.49 -10.86 45.45
N SER A 303 26.18 -10.70 45.42
CA SER A 303 25.39 -10.89 44.24
C SER A 303 25.53 -9.65 43.32
N SER A 304 26.17 -9.84 42.18
CA SER A 304 26.15 -8.83 41.12
C SER A 304 24.86 -8.94 40.32
N ALA A 305 23.89 -8.17 40.71
CA ALA A 305 22.73 -7.88 39.84
C ALA A 305 23.14 -6.83 38.81
N MET A 306 23.29 -7.25 37.56
CA MET A 306 23.47 -6.33 36.44
C MET A 306 22.13 -5.80 36.03
N ALA A 307 21.78 -4.59 36.46
CA ALA A 307 20.62 -3.85 35.97
C ALA A 307 20.98 -3.24 34.61
N CYS A 308 20.33 -3.70 33.54
CA CYS A 308 20.35 -2.99 32.26
C CYS A 308 19.44 -1.78 32.32
N LEU A 309 20.08 -0.62 32.35
CA LEU A 309 19.44 0.69 32.32
C LEU A 309 18.99 0.99 30.89
N MET A 310 17.69 1.05 30.64
CA MET A 310 17.12 1.56 29.41
C MET A 310 17.25 3.08 29.37
N LEU A 311 18.10 3.59 28.52
CA LEU A 311 18.15 5.01 28.18
C LEU A 311 17.22 5.26 26.98
N ALA A 312 16.10 5.88 27.24
CA ALA A 312 15.28 6.52 26.23
C ALA A 312 15.96 7.83 25.78
N GLY A 313 16.48 7.85 24.57
CA GLY A 313 17.02 9.05 23.95
C GLY A 313 16.44 9.18 22.54
N GLY A 314 15.51 10.10 22.38
CA GLY A 314 14.94 10.43 21.07
C GLY A 314 15.98 11.10 20.18
N LEU A 315 16.03 10.68 18.93
CA LEU A 315 16.55 11.51 17.83
C LEU A 315 15.75 11.17 16.57
N ALA A 316 14.94 12.12 16.14
CA ALA A 316 14.33 12.10 14.84
C ALA A 316 15.43 12.32 13.78
N LEU A 317 15.60 11.37 12.89
CA LEU A 317 16.39 11.54 11.68
C LEU A 317 15.50 11.16 10.48
N VAL A 318 15.12 12.20 9.76
CA VAL A 318 14.57 12.09 8.42
C VAL A 318 15.66 11.53 7.51
N ALA A 319 15.50 10.31 7.04
CA ALA A 319 16.31 9.74 5.98
C ALA A 319 15.43 9.41 4.79
N SER A 320 15.46 10.29 3.81
CA SER A 320 14.99 10.05 2.45
C SER A 320 15.82 8.92 1.83
N GLY A 321 15.26 7.71 1.79
CA GLY A 321 15.89 6.54 1.16
C GLY A 321 15.46 6.41 -0.28
N LEU A 322 16.32 6.86 -1.21
CA LEU A 322 16.25 6.50 -2.63
C LEU A 322 16.32 4.97 -2.78
N ARG A 323 15.22 4.32 -3.12
CA ARG A 323 15.25 2.93 -3.63
C ARG A 323 15.88 2.93 -5.02
N ARG A 324 17.11 2.39 -5.12
CA ARG A 324 17.76 2.09 -6.40
C ARG A 324 17.03 0.92 -7.07
N ARG A 325 16.33 1.21 -8.16
CA ARG A 325 15.87 0.20 -9.14
C ARG A 325 17.08 -0.59 -9.66
N ARG A 326 17.17 -1.88 -9.33
CA ARG A 326 18.02 -2.81 -10.09
C ARG A 326 17.26 -3.20 -11.37
N ARG A 327 17.64 -2.62 -12.50
CA ARG A 327 17.34 -3.18 -13.81
C ARG A 327 18.13 -4.49 -13.95
N ARG A 328 17.42 -5.59 -14.13
CA ARG A 328 17.99 -6.77 -14.79
C ARG A 328 17.75 -6.62 -16.28
N GLY A 329 18.83 -6.75 -17.05
CA GLY A 329 18.88 -6.78 -18.50
C GLY A 329 18.30 -8.05 -19.11
#